data_eeec3e345b62f7a47e9c57111569193c
#
_entry.id   eeec3e345b62f7a47e9c57111569193c
#
_cell.length_a   1.000
_cell.length_b   1.000
_cell.length_c   1.000
_cell.angle_alpha   90.00
_cell.angle_beta   90.00
_cell.angle_gamma   90.00
#
_symmetry.space_group_name_H-M   'P 1'
#
loop_
_entity.id
_entity.type
_entity.pdbx_description
1 polymer ?
#
loop_
_entity_poly.entity_id
_entity_poly.type
_entity_poly.pdbx_seq_one_letter_code
_entity_poly.pdbx_strand_id
1 'polypeptide(L)'
;MTDVLTDDVARFVRATAPEPDETLVEMDRYARQEGFPHVGAAVGGFCRLLARMTGAKRVFEFGSGYGYSAYWLAGALPADGEIVLTEVDADELDLAREFLTRGGFDEVASFELGDALETVERYDGPFEVVLIDHEKHRYLEAFEAIESAIPVGGVVVADNAMQAGIIDFDTLLEIQEGRQPDSVDEHTQGIADYLERVRTHPEFETAVVPLGEGIAVSVRVGE
;
A
#
# COMPACT_ATOMS: atom_id res chain seq x y z
N MET A 1 -6.70 -13.69 -16.40
CA MET A 1 -6.45 -12.50 -15.58
C MET A 1 -6.56 -11.31 -16.53
N THR A 2 -7.50 -10.42 -16.30
CA THR A 2 -7.67 -9.22 -17.13
C THR A 2 -6.75 -8.16 -16.56
N ASP A 3 -5.73 -7.72 -17.30
CA ASP A 3 -4.86 -6.65 -16.80
C ASP A 3 -5.66 -5.36 -16.63
N VAL A 4 -5.44 -4.63 -15.54
CA VAL A 4 -6.08 -3.33 -15.24
C VAL A 4 -5.82 -2.34 -16.38
N LEU A 5 -4.64 -2.38 -16.96
CA LEU A 5 -4.22 -1.55 -18.09
C LEU A 5 -3.96 -2.42 -19.33
N THR A 6 -4.26 -1.90 -20.50
CA THR A 6 -3.78 -2.54 -21.75
C THR A 6 -2.25 -2.54 -21.81
N ASP A 7 -1.65 -3.51 -22.49
CA ASP A 7 -0.19 -3.66 -22.61
C ASP A 7 0.52 -2.38 -23.02
N ASP A 8 -0.03 -1.63 -23.96
CA ASP A 8 0.57 -0.39 -24.45
C ASP A 8 0.52 0.72 -23.40
N VAL A 9 -0.59 0.83 -22.64
CA VAL A 9 -0.73 1.79 -21.53
C VAL A 9 0.19 1.40 -20.39
N ALA A 10 0.24 0.14 -20.00
CA ALA A 10 1.15 -0.36 -18.96
C ALA A 10 2.62 -0.12 -19.33
N ARG A 11 2.98 -0.33 -20.61
CA ARG A 11 4.32 -0.03 -21.14
C ARG A 11 4.65 1.46 -21.07
N PHE A 12 3.69 2.32 -21.43
CA PHE A 12 3.86 3.78 -21.36
C PHE A 12 4.06 4.24 -19.90
N VAL A 13 3.21 3.76 -18.99
CA VAL A 13 3.31 4.08 -17.55
C VAL A 13 4.68 3.67 -17.00
N ARG A 14 5.13 2.44 -17.29
CA ARG A 14 6.47 1.98 -16.88
C ARG A 14 7.60 2.84 -17.47
N ALA A 15 7.48 3.24 -18.72
CA ALA A 15 8.51 4.04 -19.40
C ALA A 15 8.58 5.50 -18.90
N THR A 16 7.53 5.97 -18.24
CA THR A 16 7.44 7.33 -17.68
C THR A 16 7.49 7.36 -16.16
N ALA A 17 7.51 6.19 -15.50
CA ALA A 17 7.69 6.08 -14.07
C ALA A 17 9.05 6.67 -13.63
N PRO A 18 9.19 7.10 -12.36
CA PRO A 18 10.48 7.52 -11.83
C PRO A 18 11.52 6.40 -11.99
N GLU A 19 12.74 6.77 -12.41
CA GLU A 19 13.82 5.79 -12.54
C GLU A 19 14.18 5.21 -11.15
N PRO A 20 14.17 3.88 -11.00
CA PRO A 20 14.64 3.23 -9.80
C PRO A 20 16.16 3.38 -9.66
N ASP A 21 16.65 3.54 -8.45
CA ASP A 21 18.08 3.49 -8.15
C ASP A 21 18.61 2.03 -8.21
N GLU A 22 19.92 1.87 -7.97
CA GLU A 22 20.57 0.55 -8.05
C GLU A 22 19.97 -0.46 -7.04
N THR A 23 19.55 -0.01 -5.86
CA THR A 23 18.93 -0.86 -4.85
C THR A 23 17.54 -1.32 -5.28
N LEU A 24 16.70 -0.43 -5.78
CA LEU A 24 15.40 -0.78 -6.34
C LEU A 24 15.49 -1.73 -7.54
N VAL A 25 16.50 -1.56 -8.40
CA VAL A 25 16.77 -2.51 -9.49
C VAL A 25 17.14 -3.89 -8.95
N GLU A 26 17.89 -3.96 -7.85
CA GLU A 26 18.20 -5.24 -7.20
C GLU A 26 16.96 -5.86 -6.54
N MET A 27 16.13 -5.06 -5.88
CA MET A 27 14.85 -5.49 -5.32
C MET A 27 13.90 -6.06 -6.39
N ASP A 28 13.80 -5.39 -7.53
CA ASP A 28 13.04 -5.89 -8.70
C ASP A 28 13.59 -7.21 -9.24
N ARG A 29 14.91 -7.38 -9.22
CA ARG A 29 15.55 -8.63 -9.66
C ARG A 29 15.26 -9.77 -8.69
N TYR A 30 15.37 -9.51 -7.38
CA TYR A 30 15.02 -10.46 -6.33
C TYR A 30 13.57 -10.94 -6.48
N ALA A 31 12.63 -10.02 -6.58
CA ALA A 31 11.22 -10.35 -6.74
C ALA A 31 10.95 -11.25 -7.96
N ARG A 32 11.60 -10.96 -9.10
CA ARG A 32 11.47 -11.81 -10.30
C ARG A 32 12.09 -13.19 -10.14
N GLN A 33 13.17 -13.34 -9.38
CA GLN A 33 13.85 -14.62 -9.16
C GLN A 33 13.09 -15.52 -8.21
N GLU A 34 12.57 -14.95 -7.13
CA GLU A 34 11.84 -15.68 -6.09
C GLU A 34 10.33 -15.77 -6.37
N GLY A 35 9.81 -15.05 -7.38
CA GLY A 35 8.38 -14.98 -7.67
C GLY A 35 7.60 -14.19 -6.62
N PHE A 36 8.27 -13.25 -5.93
CA PHE A 36 7.66 -12.46 -4.88
C PHE A 36 6.84 -11.31 -5.50
N PRO A 37 5.55 -11.14 -5.10
CA PRO A 37 4.74 -10.02 -5.57
C PRO A 37 5.22 -8.70 -4.93
N HIS A 38 5.16 -7.61 -5.69
CA HIS A 38 5.42 -6.27 -5.19
C HIS A 38 4.66 -5.23 -6.02
N VAL A 39 4.45 -4.06 -5.46
CA VAL A 39 3.64 -2.98 -6.07
C VAL A 39 4.20 -2.44 -7.40
N GLY A 40 5.47 -2.65 -7.69
CA GLY A 40 6.16 -2.15 -8.88
C GLY A 40 6.51 -0.67 -8.83
N ALA A 41 7.42 -0.24 -9.74
CA ALA A 41 7.98 1.11 -9.74
C ALA A 41 6.94 2.22 -9.97
N ALA A 42 5.88 1.94 -10.72
CA ALA A 42 4.84 2.93 -10.99
C ALA A 42 4.02 3.26 -9.71
N VAL A 43 3.58 2.23 -8.99
CA VAL A 43 2.85 2.40 -7.72
C VAL A 43 3.79 2.92 -6.63
N GLY A 44 4.99 2.37 -6.47
CA GLY A 44 5.98 2.85 -5.51
C GLY A 44 6.34 4.32 -5.72
N GLY A 45 6.57 4.72 -6.98
CA GLY A 45 6.81 6.12 -7.36
C GLY A 45 5.61 7.03 -7.06
N PHE A 46 4.39 6.52 -7.23
CA PHE A 46 3.17 7.25 -6.90
C PHE A 46 3.01 7.40 -5.37
N CYS A 47 3.25 6.36 -4.58
CA CYS A 47 3.27 6.44 -3.12
C CYS A 47 4.30 7.46 -2.62
N ARG A 48 5.51 7.46 -3.20
CA ARG A 48 6.52 8.49 -2.91
C ARG A 48 6.05 9.90 -3.24
N LEU A 49 5.33 10.08 -4.36
CA LEU A 49 4.74 11.37 -4.72
C LEU A 49 3.71 11.82 -3.69
N LEU A 50 2.81 10.94 -3.26
CA LEU A 50 1.82 11.22 -2.21
C LEU A 50 2.50 11.62 -0.89
N ALA A 51 3.53 10.89 -0.47
CA ALA A 51 4.29 11.22 0.74
C ALA A 51 4.95 12.62 0.65
N ARG A 52 5.44 13.01 -0.52
CA ARG A 52 5.95 14.37 -0.74
C ARG A 52 4.86 15.43 -0.76
N MET A 53 3.70 15.15 -1.35
CA MET A 53 2.57 16.09 -1.44
C MET A 53 1.95 16.37 -0.07
N THR A 54 1.87 15.35 0.79
CA THR A 54 1.38 15.49 2.18
C THR A 54 2.43 16.10 3.11
N GLY A 55 3.70 16.19 2.67
CA GLY A 55 4.81 16.56 3.54
C GLY A 55 5.04 15.53 4.65
N ALA A 56 4.84 14.25 4.33
CA ALA A 56 4.86 13.17 5.31
C ALA A 56 6.14 13.16 6.12
N LYS A 57 5.98 13.04 7.42
CA LYS A 57 7.02 12.74 8.39
C LYS A 57 6.87 11.35 8.97
N ARG A 58 5.65 10.86 9.08
CA ARG A 58 5.37 9.53 9.61
C ARG A 58 4.51 8.73 8.66
N VAL A 59 4.97 7.52 8.40
CA VAL A 59 4.32 6.54 7.53
C VAL A 59 4.12 5.25 8.29
N PHE A 60 2.96 4.60 8.10
CA PHE A 60 2.71 3.25 8.61
C PHE A 60 2.36 2.31 7.46
N GLU A 61 2.97 1.14 7.42
CA GLU A 61 2.76 0.14 6.37
C GLU A 61 2.28 -1.18 6.98
N PHE A 62 1.09 -1.60 6.55
CA PHE A 62 0.50 -2.90 6.87
C PHE A 62 0.93 -3.92 5.81
N GLY A 63 1.88 -4.78 6.14
CA GLY A 63 2.46 -5.78 5.23
C GLY A 63 3.54 -5.18 4.33
N SER A 64 4.78 -5.22 4.77
CA SER A 64 5.89 -4.62 4.03
C SER A 64 6.60 -5.60 3.09
N GLY A 65 6.41 -6.92 3.30
CA GLY A 65 7.23 -7.92 2.65
C GLY A 65 8.72 -7.59 2.80
N TYR A 66 9.48 -7.76 1.73
CA TYR A 66 10.91 -7.41 1.70
C TYR A 66 11.20 -5.90 1.55
N GLY A 67 10.21 -5.01 1.83
CA GLY A 67 10.38 -3.55 1.97
C GLY A 67 10.39 -2.75 0.67
N TYR A 68 9.81 -3.24 -0.44
CA TYR A 68 9.86 -2.53 -1.72
C TYR A 68 9.12 -1.19 -1.70
N SER A 69 7.88 -1.18 -1.24
CA SER A 69 7.06 0.03 -1.05
C SER A 69 7.65 0.96 -0.01
N ALA A 70 8.10 0.39 1.12
CA ALA A 70 8.78 1.12 2.18
C ALA A 70 10.02 1.88 1.68
N TYR A 71 10.81 1.27 0.80
CA TYR A 71 11.98 1.93 0.20
C TYR A 71 11.60 3.19 -0.59
N TRP A 72 10.53 3.11 -1.39
CA TRP A 72 10.01 4.27 -2.12
C TRP A 72 9.52 5.37 -1.17
N LEU A 73 8.78 4.99 -0.12
CA LEU A 73 8.23 5.91 0.87
C LEU A 73 9.32 6.56 1.71
N ALA A 74 10.29 5.80 2.20
CA ALA A 74 11.44 6.29 2.96
C ALA A 74 12.23 7.36 2.19
N GLY A 75 12.37 7.21 0.86
CA GLY A 75 13.01 8.19 0.00
C GLY A 75 12.26 9.53 -0.14
N ALA A 76 11.07 9.67 0.45
CA ALA A 76 10.33 10.92 0.54
C ALA A 76 10.45 11.61 1.90
N LEU A 77 10.82 10.86 2.94
CA LEU A 77 10.84 11.34 4.32
C LEU A 77 12.02 12.27 4.60
N PRO A 78 11.85 13.25 5.50
CA PRO A 78 12.97 14.02 6.03
C PRO A 78 13.81 13.17 6.98
N ALA A 79 15.02 13.63 7.33
CA ALA A 79 15.93 12.91 8.22
C ALA A 79 15.39 12.70 9.66
N ASP A 80 14.39 13.50 10.07
CA ASP A 80 13.65 13.35 11.33
C ASP A 80 12.31 12.61 11.16
N GLY A 81 12.11 11.95 10.02
CA GLY A 81 10.90 11.18 9.71
C GLY A 81 10.97 9.73 10.20
N GLU A 82 9.86 9.03 10.09
CA GLU A 82 9.72 7.63 10.47
C GLU A 82 8.82 6.88 9.49
N ILE A 83 9.24 5.70 9.05
CA ILE A 83 8.36 4.70 8.46
C ILE A 83 8.35 3.44 9.32
N VAL A 84 7.17 3.02 9.75
CA VAL A 84 6.96 1.77 10.48
C VAL A 84 6.57 0.69 9.47
N LEU A 85 7.44 -0.31 9.31
CA LEU A 85 7.20 -1.50 8.48
C LEU A 85 6.71 -2.63 9.38
N THR A 86 5.63 -3.27 9.01
CA THR A 86 5.11 -4.45 9.72
C THR A 86 5.14 -5.67 8.81
N GLU A 87 5.67 -6.77 9.30
CA GLU A 87 5.74 -8.03 8.54
C GLU A 87 5.69 -9.23 9.50
N VAL A 88 4.97 -10.29 9.12
CA VAL A 88 4.85 -11.51 9.92
C VAL A 88 5.97 -12.51 9.64
N ASP A 89 6.60 -12.43 8.47
CA ASP A 89 7.73 -13.25 8.07
C ASP A 89 9.05 -12.57 8.44
N ALA A 90 9.82 -13.22 9.32
CA ALA A 90 11.08 -12.67 9.82
C ALA A 90 12.15 -12.58 8.72
N ASP A 91 12.18 -13.50 7.77
CA ASP A 91 13.18 -13.53 6.69
C ASP A 91 12.91 -12.36 5.71
N GLU A 92 11.63 -12.07 5.44
CA GLU A 92 11.21 -10.93 4.64
C GLU A 92 11.57 -9.59 5.31
N LEU A 93 11.29 -9.48 6.62
CA LEU A 93 11.60 -8.26 7.38
C LEU A 93 13.11 -8.03 7.50
N ASP A 94 13.91 -9.08 7.66
CA ASP A 94 15.38 -8.98 7.67
C ASP A 94 15.90 -8.52 6.30
N LEU A 95 15.32 -9.01 5.21
CA LEU A 95 15.66 -8.58 3.86
C LEU A 95 15.25 -7.11 3.62
N ALA A 96 14.07 -6.69 4.10
CA ALA A 96 13.67 -5.27 4.08
C ALA A 96 14.70 -4.40 4.78
N ARG A 97 15.18 -4.82 5.95
CA ARG A 97 16.24 -4.11 6.70
C ARG A 97 17.53 -3.99 5.90
N GLU A 98 17.95 -5.06 5.21
CA GLU A 98 19.15 -5.00 4.36
C GLU A 98 19.01 -3.99 3.23
N PHE A 99 17.87 -3.98 2.52
CA PHE A 99 17.64 -3.06 1.41
C PHE A 99 17.53 -1.61 1.87
N LEU A 100 16.78 -1.33 2.93
CA LEU A 100 16.65 0.03 3.47
C LEU A 100 17.99 0.56 3.98
N THR A 101 18.79 -0.28 4.64
CA THR A 101 20.16 0.09 5.06
C THR A 101 21.05 0.44 3.87
N ARG A 102 21.00 -0.34 2.78
CA ARG A 102 21.75 -0.01 1.55
C ARG A 102 21.32 1.32 0.93
N GLY A 103 20.03 1.64 1.02
CA GLY A 103 19.48 2.93 0.58
C GLY A 103 19.83 4.10 1.51
N GLY A 104 20.39 3.84 2.69
CA GLY A 104 20.65 4.84 3.71
C GLY A 104 19.40 5.31 4.45
N PHE A 105 18.40 4.45 4.56
CA PHE A 105 17.11 4.73 5.21
C PHE A 105 16.95 4.05 6.58
N ASP A 106 17.98 3.42 7.10
CA ASP A 106 17.98 2.70 8.37
C ASP A 106 17.62 3.59 9.57
N GLU A 107 18.00 4.87 9.53
CA GLU A 107 17.70 5.81 10.61
C GLU A 107 16.22 6.25 10.65
N VAL A 108 15.49 6.13 9.53
CA VAL A 108 14.07 6.51 9.45
C VAL A 108 13.12 5.30 9.45
N ALA A 109 13.65 4.07 9.44
CA ALA A 109 12.87 2.84 9.35
C ALA A 109 12.77 2.10 10.69
N SER A 110 11.54 1.86 11.14
CA SER A 110 11.21 1.01 12.29
C SER A 110 10.66 -0.31 11.78
N PHE A 111 11.31 -1.43 12.15
CA PHE A 111 10.98 -2.77 11.64
C PHE A 111 10.28 -3.57 12.72
N GLU A 112 9.02 -3.90 12.50
CA GLU A 112 8.14 -4.57 13.46
C GLU A 112 7.75 -5.96 12.96
N LEU A 113 8.28 -6.99 13.64
CA LEU A 113 7.91 -8.38 13.38
C LEU A 113 6.60 -8.70 14.13
N GLY A 114 5.57 -9.09 13.40
CA GLY A 114 4.28 -9.51 13.95
C GLY A 114 3.08 -9.02 13.16
N ASP A 115 1.90 -9.26 13.73
CA ASP A 115 0.64 -8.79 13.15
C ASP A 115 0.56 -7.26 13.14
N ALA A 116 0.28 -6.69 11.97
CA ALA A 116 0.20 -5.25 11.76
C ALA A 116 -0.92 -4.59 12.60
N LEU A 117 -2.04 -5.30 12.81
CA LEU A 117 -3.16 -4.81 13.60
C LEU A 117 -2.82 -4.76 15.11
N GLU A 118 -2.04 -5.73 15.60
CA GLU A 118 -1.53 -5.67 16.97
C GLU A 118 -0.42 -4.61 17.10
N THR A 119 0.37 -4.43 16.05
CA THR A 119 1.47 -3.47 16.03
C THR A 119 0.97 -2.04 16.06
N VAL A 120 -0.04 -1.71 15.25
CA VAL A 120 -0.55 -0.33 15.15
C VAL A 120 -1.06 0.22 16.49
N GLU A 121 -1.56 -0.64 17.38
CA GLU A 121 -2.01 -0.24 18.72
C GLU A 121 -0.88 0.34 19.60
N ARG A 122 0.39 0.11 19.25
CA ARG A 122 1.56 0.61 19.98
C ARG A 122 2.04 1.98 19.51
N TYR A 123 1.42 2.52 18.48
CA TYR A 123 1.83 3.76 17.83
C TYR A 123 0.75 4.84 17.90
N ASP A 124 1.12 5.99 18.45
CA ASP A 124 0.22 7.14 18.61
C ASP A 124 0.28 8.07 17.41
N GLY A 125 0.05 7.84 16.25
CA GLY A 125 0.01 8.82 15.13
C GLY A 125 0.61 10.22 15.43
N PRO A 126 0.32 11.23 14.66
CA PRO A 126 -0.33 11.14 13.35
C PRO A 126 0.52 10.43 12.32
N PHE A 127 -0.13 9.80 11.34
CA PHE A 127 0.51 9.26 10.14
C PHE A 127 -0.03 10.00 8.92
N GLU A 128 0.84 10.74 8.24
CA GLU A 128 0.44 11.48 7.04
C GLU A 128 0.21 10.56 5.84
N VAL A 129 0.86 9.40 5.82
CA VAL A 129 0.63 8.36 4.82
C VAL A 129 0.53 6.99 5.49
N VAL A 130 -0.45 6.21 5.06
CA VAL A 130 -0.60 4.80 5.43
C VAL A 130 -0.68 3.98 4.15
N LEU A 131 0.04 2.87 4.10
CA LEU A 131 -0.11 1.87 3.06
C LEU A 131 -0.71 0.59 3.65
N ILE A 132 -1.76 0.06 3.01
CA ILE A 132 -2.40 -1.21 3.38
C ILE A 132 -2.15 -2.20 2.24
N ASP A 133 -1.31 -3.21 2.50
CA ASP A 133 -0.94 -4.26 1.53
C ASP A 133 -0.68 -5.62 2.19
N HIS A 134 -1.54 -6.01 3.11
CA HIS A 134 -1.50 -7.31 3.78
C HIS A 134 -2.65 -8.22 3.29
N GLU A 135 -3.21 -9.11 4.17
CA GLU A 135 -4.34 -9.98 3.82
C GLU A 135 -5.59 -9.17 3.46
N LYS A 136 -6.11 -9.39 2.24
CA LYS A 136 -7.17 -8.56 1.66
C LYS A 136 -8.49 -8.59 2.44
N HIS A 137 -8.79 -9.71 3.10
CA HIS A 137 -9.97 -9.83 3.95
C HIS A 137 -9.91 -8.99 5.24
N ARG A 138 -8.73 -8.45 5.61
CA ARG A 138 -8.50 -7.63 6.80
C ARG A 138 -8.31 -6.13 6.51
N TYR A 139 -8.50 -5.69 5.26
CA TYR A 139 -8.30 -4.29 4.87
C TYR A 139 -9.22 -3.31 5.62
N LEU A 140 -10.48 -3.72 5.84
CA LEU A 140 -11.42 -2.92 6.63
C LEU A 140 -10.94 -2.75 8.07
N GLU A 141 -10.47 -3.83 8.71
CA GLU A 141 -9.93 -3.79 10.08
C GLU A 141 -8.70 -2.87 10.18
N ALA A 142 -7.80 -2.92 9.18
CA ALA A 142 -6.63 -2.06 9.14
C ALA A 142 -7.01 -0.57 9.03
N PHE A 143 -7.98 -0.25 8.18
CA PHE A 143 -8.48 1.11 8.06
C PHE A 143 -9.09 1.61 9.38
N GLU A 144 -10.00 0.82 9.98
CA GLU A 144 -10.65 1.17 11.25
C GLU A 144 -9.67 1.31 12.42
N ALA A 145 -8.59 0.52 12.43
CA ALA A 145 -7.55 0.62 13.46
C ALA A 145 -6.73 1.92 13.37
N ILE A 146 -6.60 2.51 12.16
CA ILE A 146 -5.69 3.64 11.96
C ILE A 146 -6.41 4.95 11.58
N GLU A 147 -7.69 4.92 11.19
CA GLU A 147 -8.41 6.10 10.66
C GLU A 147 -8.32 7.33 11.58
N SER A 148 -8.38 7.13 12.90
CA SER A 148 -8.29 8.21 13.88
C SER A 148 -6.89 8.84 13.98
N ALA A 149 -5.84 8.11 13.58
CA ALA A 149 -4.46 8.56 13.60
C ALA A 149 -4.05 9.28 12.30
N ILE A 150 -4.91 9.35 11.28
CA ILE A 150 -4.67 10.08 10.03
C ILE A 150 -5.02 11.56 10.26
N PRO A 151 -4.12 12.52 10.05
CA PRO A 151 -4.45 13.94 10.15
C PRO A 151 -5.26 14.41 8.93
N VAL A 152 -5.94 15.56 9.04
CA VAL A 152 -6.57 16.22 7.88
C VAL A 152 -5.50 16.48 6.81
N GLY A 153 -5.75 16.06 5.58
CA GLY A 153 -4.79 16.05 4.47
C GLY A 153 -3.91 14.80 4.41
N GLY A 154 -3.95 13.93 5.42
CA GLY A 154 -3.27 12.64 5.38
C GLY A 154 -3.97 11.65 4.44
N VAL A 155 -3.23 10.64 3.97
CA VAL A 155 -3.64 9.74 2.90
C VAL A 155 -3.49 8.29 3.32
N VAL A 156 -4.53 7.49 3.06
CA VAL A 156 -4.47 6.02 3.10
C VAL A 156 -4.44 5.51 1.66
N VAL A 157 -3.47 4.66 1.36
CA VAL A 157 -3.34 3.94 0.09
C VAL A 157 -3.57 2.46 0.35
N ALA A 158 -4.50 1.83 -0.36
CA ALA A 158 -4.69 0.40 -0.32
C ALA A 158 -4.34 -0.19 -1.68
N ASP A 159 -3.38 -1.13 -1.72
CA ASP A 159 -3.02 -1.83 -2.95
C ASP A 159 -4.04 -2.92 -3.29
N ASN A 160 -4.00 -3.44 -4.51
CA ASN A 160 -4.91 -4.49 -5.00
C ASN A 160 -6.41 -4.15 -4.87
N ALA A 161 -6.78 -2.87 -4.93
CA ALA A 161 -8.17 -2.43 -4.77
C ALA A 161 -9.07 -2.79 -5.97
N MET A 162 -8.52 -3.31 -7.07
CA MET A 162 -9.27 -3.75 -8.25
C MET A 162 -9.04 -5.21 -8.56
N GLN A 163 -7.81 -5.70 -8.47
CA GLN A 163 -7.48 -7.10 -8.73
C GLN A 163 -6.23 -7.55 -7.97
N ALA A 164 -6.14 -8.84 -7.80
CA ALA A 164 -4.96 -9.61 -7.41
C ALA A 164 -5.19 -11.04 -7.86
N GLY A 165 -4.20 -11.91 -7.76
CA GLY A 165 -4.39 -13.33 -8.08
C GLY A 165 -5.45 -14.06 -7.25
N ILE A 166 -5.84 -13.46 -6.11
CA ILE A 166 -6.82 -13.98 -5.14
C ILE A 166 -8.13 -13.16 -5.11
N ILE A 167 -8.28 -12.14 -5.95
CA ILE A 167 -9.48 -11.29 -6.05
C ILE A 167 -10.17 -11.58 -7.36
N ASP A 168 -11.46 -11.87 -7.31
CA ASP A 168 -12.32 -12.00 -8.50
C ASP A 168 -12.83 -10.61 -8.91
N PHE A 169 -12.22 -10.06 -9.96
CA PHE A 169 -12.59 -8.72 -10.46
C PHE A 169 -14.02 -8.63 -10.96
N ASP A 170 -14.55 -9.66 -11.63
CA ASP A 170 -15.90 -9.63 -12.17
C ASP A 170 -16.92 -9.62 -11.02
N THR A 171 -16.69 -10.43 -10.00
CA THR A 171 -17.50 -10.44 -8.76
C THR A 171 -17.40 -9.10 -8.01
N LEU A 172 -16.18 -8.55 -7.86
CA LEU A 172 -15.99 -7.25 -7.22
C LEU A 172 -16.73 -6.14 -7.99
N LEU A 173 -16.65 -6.13 -9.33
CA LEU A 173 -17.35 -5.17 -10.16
C LEU A 173 -18.88 -5.28 -10.00
N GLU A 174 -19.43 -6.50 -9.94
CA GLU A 174 -20.86 -6.70 -9.69
C GLU A 174 -21.30 -6.08 -8.36
N ILE A 175 -20.52 -6.29 -7.29
CA ILE A 175 -20.79 -5.69 -5.97
C ILE A 175 -20.75 -4.15 -6.07
N GLN A 176 -19.74 -3.58 -6.71
CA GLN A 176 -19.60 -2.12 -6.85
C GLN A 176 -20.73 -1.49 -7.70
N GLU A 177 -21.34 -2.25 -8.60
CA GLU A 177 -22.53 -1.85 -9.37
C GLU A 177 -23.86 -2.08 -8.61
N GLY A 178 -23.79 -2.54 -7.36
CA GLY A 178 -24.97 -2.79 -6.50
C GLY A 178 -25.70 -4.10 -6.79
N ARG A 179 -25.06 -5.03 -7.50
CA ARG A 179 -25.57 -6.39 -7.69
C ARG A 179 -25.18 -7.29 -6.52
N GLN A 180 -25.88 -8.39 -6.35
CA GLN A 180 -25.59 -9.40 -5.34
C GLN A 180 -25.16 -10.69 -6.04
N PRO A 181 -23.86 -11.00 -6.10
CA PRO A 181 -23.37 -12.26 -6.65
C PRO A 181 -23.85 -13.46 -5.82
N ASP A 182 -23.98 -14.62 -6.46
CA ASP A 182 -24.42 -15.87 -5.78
C ASP A 182 -23.40 -16.35 -4.72
N SER A 183 -22.12 -16.06 -4.93
CA SER A 183 -21.02 -16.37 -3.98
C SER A 183 -19.89 -15.37 -4.13
N VAL A 184 -19.24 -15.05 -3.03
CA VAL A 184 -18.06 -14.17 -2.98
C VAL A 184 -17.03 -14.86 -2.09
N ASP A 185 -15.76 -14.90 -2.52
CA ASP A 185 -14.67 -15.34 -1.66
C ASP A 185 -14.30 -14.27 -0.62
N GLU A 186 -13.62 -14.68 0.44
CA GLU A 186 -13.31 -13.80 1.57
C GLU A 186 -12.42 -12.59 1.20
N HIS A 187 -11.50 -12.76 0.25
CA HIS A 187 -10.59 -11.67 -0.15
C HIS A 187 -11.32 -10.64 -1.00
N THR A 188 -12.10 -11.10 -1.96
CA THR A 188 -12.97 -10.23 -2.79
C THR A 188 -13.98 -9.48 -1.93
N GLN A 189 -14.61 -10.15 -0.95
CA GLN A 189 -15.52 -9.51 -0.01
C GLN A 189 -14.80 -8.47 0.86
N GLY A 190 -13.60 -8.77 1.37
CA GLY A 190 -12.84 -7.83 2.19
C GLY A 190 -12.48 -6.54 1.45
N ILE A 191 -12.10 -6.63 0.17
CA ILE A 191 -11.89 -5.44 -0.67
C ILE A 191 -13.20 -4.68 -0.91
N ALA A 192 -14.30 -5.39 -1.14
CA ALA A 192 -15.60 -4.75 -1.33
C ALA A 192 -16.04 -3.97 -0.09
N ASP A 193 -15.91 -4.57 1.10
CA ASP A 193 -16.26 -3.96 2.39
C ASP A 193 -15.38 -2.75 2.69
N TYR A 194 -14.07 -2.86 2.44
CA TYR A 194 -13.12 -1.75 2.56
C TYR A 194 -13.51 -0.59 1.64
N LEU A 195 -13.76 -0.86 0.36
CA LEU A 195 -14.12 0.19 -0.61
C LEU A 195 -15.46 0.85 -0.26
N GLU A 196 -16.46 0.10 0.22
CA GLU A 196 -17.71 0.66 0.71
C GLU A 196 -17.45 1.60 1.89
N ARG A 197 -16.68 1.15 2.87
CA ARG A 197 -16.34 1.93 4.08
C ARG A 197 -15.65 3.24 3.75
N VAL A 198 -14.58 3.22 2.95
CA VAL A 198 -13.80 4.44 2.66
C VAL A 198 -14.53 5.41 1.74
N ARG A 199 -15.38 4.91 0.82
CA ARG A 199 -16.18 5.75 -0.09
C ARG A 199 -17.40 6.39 0.56
N THR A 200 -17.92 5.80 1.62
CA THR A 200 -19.07 6.33 2.37
C THR A 200 -18.67 7.06 3.64
N HIS A 201 -17.37 7.09 3.96
CA HIS A 201 -16.86 7.74 5.16
C HIS A 201 -17.03 9.26 5.10
N PRO A 202 -17.66 9.91 6.11
CA PRO A 202 -17.95 11.35 6.06
C PRO A 202 -16.71 12.24 6.07
N GLU A 203 -15.58 11.75 6.59
CA GLU A 203 -14.33 12.51 6.73
C GLU A 203 -13.27 12.16 5.68
N PHE A 204 -13.54 11.23 4.77
CA PHE A 204 -12.60 10.83 3.73
C PHE A 204 -13.19 10.99 2.33
N GLU A 205 -12.36 11.45 1.40
CA GLU A 205 -12.62 11.39 -0.03
C GLU A 205 -11.75 10.34 -0.68
N THR A 206 -12.37 9.42 -1.43
CA THR A 206 -11.69 8.26 -2.01
C THR A 206 -11.81 8.22 -3.52
N ALA A 207 -10.68 7.92 -4.18
CA ALA A 207 -10.63 7.60 -5.60
C ALA A 207 -9.87 6.29 -5.82
N VAL A 208 -10.36 5.45 -6.73
CA VAL A 208 -9.62 4.27 -7.20
C VAL A 208 -8.82 4.66 -8.45
N VAL A 209 -7.52 4.43 -8.41
CA VAL A 209 -6.58 4.74 -9.49
C VAL A 209 -6.17 3.42 -10.15
N PRO A 210 -6.40 3.24 -11.47
CA PRO A 210 -6.05 2.02 -12.18
C PRO A 210 -4.55 1.97 -12.47
N LEU A 211 -3.74 1.86 -11.43
CA LEU A 211 -2.29 1.76 -11.47
C LEU A 211 -1.85 0.47 -10.75
N GLY A 212 -0.91 -0.28 -11.32
CA GLY A 212 -0.58 -1.61 -10.81
C GLY A 212 -1.78 -2.55 -10.91
N GLU A 213 -2.15 -3.14 -9.81
CA GLU A 213 -3.35 -3.97 -9.65
C GLU A 213 -4.58 -3.16 -9.18
N GLY A 214 -4.50 -1.84 -9.29
CA GLY A 214 -5.48 -0.86 -8.83
C GLY A 214 -5.25 -0.46 -7.38
N ILE A 215 -5.14 0.83 -7.13
CA ILE A 215 -4.97 1.37 -5.78
C ILE A 215 -6.15 2.24 -5.38
N ALA A 216 -6.66 2.08 -4.17
CA ALA A 216 -7.59 3.01 -3.58
C ALA A 216 -6.81 4.06 -2.79
N VAL A 217 -7.09 5.33 -3.07
CA VAL A 217 -6.46 6.48 -2.40
C VAL A 217 -7.53 7.27 -1.68
N SER A 218 -7.43 7.32 -0.35
CA SER A 218 -8.39 7.98 0.52
C SER A 218 -7.70 9.13 1.26
N VAL A 219 -8.17 10.37 1.09
CA VAL A 219 -7.65 11.56 1.75
C VAL A 219 -8.58 11.98 2.86
N ARG A 220 -8.08 12.23 4.07
CA ARG A 220 -8.89 12.81 5.14
C ARG A 220 -9.15 14.29 4.90
N VAL A 221 -10.43 14.67 4.75
CA VAL A 221 -10.87 16.03 4.42
C VAL A 221 -11.66 16.72 5.54
N GLY A 222 -12.10 15.98 6.56
CA GLY A 222 -12.90 16.46 7.69
C GLY A 222 -12.19 16.34 9.04
N GLU A 223 -12.67 17.15 10.01
CA GLU A 223 -12.28 17.06 11.44
C GLU A 223 -13.27 16.16 12.20
#